data_669bf924f32ed46189722381c3d9b93e
#
_entry.id   669bf924f32ed46189722381c3d9b93e
#
_cell.length_a   1.000
_cell.length_b   1.000
_cell.length_c   1.000
_cell.angle_alpha   90.00
_cell.angle_beta   90.00
_cell.angle_gamma   90.00
#
_symmetry.space_group_name_H-M   'P 1'
#
loop_
_entity.id
_entity.type
_entity.pdbx_description
1 polymer ?
#
loop_
_entity_poly.entity_id
_entity_poly.type
_entity_poly.pdbx_seq_one_letter_code
_entity_poly.pdbx_strand_id
1 'polypeptide(L)'
;MNQQQLTRLSVGQNLDDLMNLDPRGYGVCRILYKGAREKCKVPLTMNAALHLKKVLQPGSLVYIFTGFVLPTHQKPETDGIVSSVLLARALARGFSAVPVLICPEDCMAAARNMAPVAGLHAYDTIEEASNYPAAVALIPFTKDVQAAQSQAEELLDKYNPVAGISIEHPGANSMGVYHNATGKNVTALEDKSDVLFELMLKRKILTIAIGDLGNEMGLGSLAEHIKKHIPYAAPGGCACGCGGGICVHTSANHVITATVSDWGCYGLMAALAFLLKDMTVMHDGDMEREMLLAATRNGMVDMNGWLIPAIDGFELKMQVLLVELMRECISYPVKLEQSCKTWFDKVLEKGFYQKENGTVEL
;
A
#
# COMPACT_ATOMS: atom_id res chain seq x y z
N MET A 1 29.59 -1.48 3.68
CA MET A 1 28.49 -0.57 3.22
C MET A 1 29.13 0.67 2.62
N ASN A 2 28.62 1.14 1.48
CA ASN A 2 29.04 2.41 0.88
C ASN A 2 28.06 3.54 1.25
N GLN A 3 28.40 4.80 0.87
CA GLN A 3 27.59 5.97 1.18
C GLN A 3 26.16 5.84 0.62
N GLN A 4 26.00 5.36 -0.61
CA GLN A 4 24.68 5.22 -1.23
C GLN A 4 23.81 4.19 -0.48
N GLN A 5 24.39 3.07 -0.05
CA GLN A 5 23.68 2.07 0.75
C GLN A 5 23.31 2.63 2.12
N LEU A 6 24.20 3.38 2.78
CA LEU A 6 23.88 4.03 4.06
C LEU A 6 22.73 5.03 3.91
N THR A 7 22.76 5.85 2.84
CA THR A 7 21.70 6.83 2.59
C THR A 7 20.35 6.14 2.33
N ARG A 8 20.31 5.07 1.52
CA ARG A 8 19.09 4.28 1.29
C ARG A 8 18.56 3.67 2.58
N LEU A 9 19.44 3.09 3.41
CA LEU A 9 19.06 2.54 4.69
C LEU A 9 18.44 3.60 5.60
N SER A 10 19.08 4.77 5.73
CA SER A 10 18.62 5.86 6.59
C SER A 10 17.31 6.47 6.11
N VAL A 11 17.18 6.74 4.79
CA VAL A 11 15.93 7.25 4.21
C VAL A 11 14.81 6.25 4.41
N GLY A 12 15.04 4.97 4.07
CA GLY A 12 14.03 3.94 4.24
C GLY A 12 13.59 3.80 5.70
N GLN A 13 14.54 3.85 6.65
CA GLN A 13 14.19 3.78 8.07
C GLN A 13 13.37 5.00 8.53
N ASN A 14 13.72 6.21 8.09
CA ASN A 14 12.92 7.40 8.40
C ASN A 14 11.49 7.29 7.86
N LEU A 15 11.31 6.77 6.64
CA LEU A 15 9.98 6.55 6.06
C LEU A 15 9.21 5.49 6.86
N ASP A 16 9.86 4.38 7.20
CA ASP A 16 9.26 3.33 8.02
C ASP A 16 8.87 3.84 9.42
N ASP A 17 9.69 4.69 10.04
CA ASP A 17 9.39 5.28 11.35
C ASP A 17 8.20 6.25 11.27
N LEU A 18 8.12 7.06 10.22
CA LEU A 18 7.01 7.99 9.99
C LEU A 18 5.68 7.26 9.77
N MET A 19 5.63 6.24 8.92
CA MET A 19 4.39 5.50 8.67
C MET A 19 3.94 4.67 9.87
N ASN A 20 4.83 4.41 10.84
CA ASN A 20 4.54 3.71 12.09
C ASN A 20 4.45 4.64 13.32
N LEU A 21 4.30 5.96 13.13
CA LEU A 21 3.86 6.84 14.22
C LEU A 21 2.50 6.36 14.74
N ASP A 22 2.34 6.30 16.05
CA ASP A 22 1.11 5.80 16.68
C ASP A 22 0.44 6.86 17.57
N PRO A 23 -0.15 7.92 16.99
CA PRO A 23 -0.81 8.95 17.78
C PRO A 23 -2.08 8.44 18.50
N ARG A 24 -2.68 7.36 18.01
CA ARG A 24 -3.81 6.69 18.68
C ARG A 24 -3.40 5.92 19.93
N GLY A 25 -2.14 5.47 19.98
CA GLY A 25 -1.62 4.69 21.09
C GLY A 25 -2.14 3.24 21.14
N TYR A 26 -2.58 2.68 20.02
CA TYR A 26 -3.08 1.31 19.94
C TYR A 26 -1.97 0.26 19.99
N GLY A 27 -0.75 0.61 19.60
CA GLY A 27 0.40 -0.28 19.58
C GLY A 27 0.41 -1.33 18.47
N VAL A 28 -0.66 -1.48 17.70
CA VAL A 28 -0.78 -2.53 16.66
C VAL A 28 0.26 -2.37 15.58
N CYS A 29 0.48 -1.15 15.07
CA CYS A 29 1.50 -0.86 14.06
C CYS A 29 2.90 -1.33 14.49
N ARG A 30 3.26 -1.15 15.76
CA ARG A 30 4.57 -1.59 16.31
C ARG A 30 4.69 -3.10 16.35
N ILE A 31 3.59 -3.81 16.66
CA ILE A 31 3.53 -5.28 16.65
C ILE A 31 3.75 -5.78 15.22
N LEU A 32 2.97 -5.27 14.27
CA LEU A 32 3.05 -5.67 12.86
C LEU A 32 4.43 -5.33 12.26
N TYR A 33 4.93 -4.11 12.50
CA TYR A 33 6.24 -3.68 12.03
C TYR A 33 7.36 -4.57 12.54
N LYS A 34 7.34 -4.95 13.82
CA LYS A 34 8.30 -5.90 14.38
C LYS A 34 8.27 -7.23 13.63
N GLY A 35 7.09 -7.81 13.42
CA GLY A 35 6.94 -9.07 12.69
C GLY A 35 7.44 -8.97 11.24
N ALA A 36 7.12 -7.88 10.54
CA ALA A 36 7.60 -7.63 9.19
C ALA A 36 9.13 -7.49 9.14
N ARG A 37 9.74 -6.74 10.09
CA ARG A 37 11.19 -6.55 10.18
C ARG A 37 11.96 -7.79 10.63
N GLU A 38 11.32 -8.74 11.31
CA GLU A 38 11.93 -10.04 11.61
C GLU A 38 12.14 -10.86 10.32
N LYS A 39 11.25 -10.72 9.34
CA LYS A 39 11.38 -11.36 8.02
C LYS A 39 12.22 -10.54 7.04
N CYS A 40 12.02 -9.23 7.00
CA CYS A 40 12.76 -8.29 6.16
C CYS A 40 13.73 -7.47 7.01
N LYS A 41 15.01 -7.76 6.95
CA LYS A 41 16.03 -7.11 7.81
C LYS A 41 16.35 -5.65 7.44
N VAL A 42 15.81 -5.17 6.32
CA VAL A 42 15.98 -3.81 5.80
C VAL A 42 14.65 -3.04 5.88
N PRO A 43 14.65 -1.70 5.77
CA PRO A 43 13.43 -0.91 5.77
C PRO A 43 12.44 -1.40 4.70
N LEU A 44 11.18 -1.56 5.12
CA LEU A 44 10.13 -2.21 4.31
C LEU A 44 9.84 -1.43 3.04
N THR A 45 9.66 -0.10 3.16
CA THR A 45 9.36 0.81 2.05
C THR A 45 10.47 0.83 1.01
N MET A 46 11.73 0.96 1.45
CA MET A 46 12.88 1.01 0.54
C MET A 46 13.10 -0.33 -0.17
N ASN A 47 12.94 -1.45 0.54
CA ASN A 47 13.07 -2.78 -0.03
C ASN A 47 11.99 -3.02 -1.11
N ALA A 48 10.74 -2.73 -0.82
CA ALA A 48 9.65 -2.86 -1.78
C ALA A 48 9.85 -1.95 -3.01
N ALA A 49 10.25 -0.69 -2.79
CA ALA A 49 10.52 0.28 -3.86
C ALA A 49 11.67 -0.18 -4.80
N LEU A 50 12.74 -0.74 -4.24
CA LEU A 50 13.86 -1.27 -5.05
C LEU A 50 13.43 -2.45 -5.93
N HIS A 51 12.61 -3.36 -5.41
CA HIS A 51 12.11 -4.49 -6.19
C HIS A 51 11.09 -4.04 -7.25
N LEU A 52 10.19 -3.13 -6.89
CA LEU A 52 9.23 -2.55 -7.83
C LEU A 52 9.95 -1.81 -8.98
N LYS A 53 10.95 -0.98 -8.64
CA LYS A 53 11.75 -0.27 -9.65
C LYS A 53 12.46 -1.22 -10.63
N LYS A 54 12.85 -2.43 -10.20
CA LYS A 54 13.53 -3.41 -11.07
C LYS A 54 12.64 -3.98 -12.17
N VAL A 55 11.33 -4.11 -11.92
CA VAL A 55 10.39 -4.71 -12.86
C VAL A 55 9.65 -3.69 -13.72
N LEU A 56 9.65 -2.41 -13.31
CA LEU A 56 8.96 -1.34 -14.03
C LEU A 56 9.74 -0.87 -15.26
N GLN A 57 9.03 -0.81 -16.37
CA GLN A 57 9.47 -0.23 -17.65
C GLN A 57 8.32 0.63 -18.21
N PRO A 58 8.58 1.56 -19.13
CA PRO A 58 7.50 2.27 -19.83
C PRO A 58 6.48 1.31 -20.43
N GLY A 59 5.19 1.56 -20.19
CA GLY A 59 4.09 0.69 -20.61
C GLY A 59 3.82 -0.53 -19.71
N SER A 60 4.59 -0.74 -18.63
CA SER A 60 4.34 -1.82 -17.68
C SER A 60 2.95 -1.69 -17.03
N LEU A 61 2.18 -2.77 -17.04
CA LEU A 61 0.92 -2.85 -16.31
C LEU A 61 1.19 -3.14 -14.84
N VAL A 62 0.58 -2.36 -13.96
CA VAL A 62 0.62 -2.56 -12.50
C VAL A 62 -0.81 -2.61 -11.96
N TYR A 63 -1.17 -3.74 -11.36
CA TYR A 63 -2.46 -3.90 -10.69
C TYR A 63 -2.40 -3.33 -9.28
N ILE A 64 -3.33 -2.46 -8.93
CA ILE A 64 -3.48 -1.84 -7.61
C ILE A 64 -4.82 -2.31 -7.06
N PHE A 65 -4.78 -3.02 -5.94
CA PHE A 65 -5.95 -3.57 -5.27
C PHE A 65 -6.27 -2.72 -4.04
N THR A 66 -7.52 -2.32 -3.91
CA THR A 66 -7.95 -1.48 -2.79
C THR A 66 -9.47 -1.52 -2.60
N GLY A 67 -9.93 -0.90 -1.53
CA GLY A 67 -11.33 -0.70 -1.24
C GLY A 67 -11.81 -1.62 -0.12
N PHE A 68 -12.22 -0.98 0.96
CA PHE A 68 -12.86 -1.61 2.10
C PHE A 68 -14.25 -0.99 2.27
N VAL A 69 -15.29 -1.82 2.33
CA VAL A 69 -16.67 -1.36 2.53
C VAL A 69 -17.06 -1.56 3.98
N LEU A 70 -17.22 -0.46 4.71
CA LEU A 70 -17.57 -0.51 6.14
C LEU A 70 -18.96 -1.11 6.36
N PRO A 71 -19.10 -2.15 7.22
CA PRO A 71 -20.35 -2.88 7.36
C PRO A 71 -21.49 -2.05 7.98
N THR A 72 -21.18 -1.09 8.84
CA THR A 72 -22.17 -0.29 9.54
C THR A 72 -22.89 0.68 8.59
N HIS A 73 -22.19 1.25 7.62
CA HIS A 73 -22.70 2.28 6.72
C HIS A 73 -22.86 1.78 5.29
N GLN A 74 -22.30 0.60 4.96
CA GLN A 74 -22.23 0.07 3.59
C GLN A 74 -21.66 1.11 2.61
N LYS A 75 -20.61 1.79 3.06
CA LYS A 75 -19.89 2.81 2.31
C LYS A 75 -18.40 2.48 2.27
N PRO A 76 -17.72 2.76 1.16
CA PRO A 76 -16.28 2.62 1.10
C PRO A 76 -15.61 3.63 2.02
N GLU A 77 -14.55 3.18 2.70
CA GLU A 77 -13.74 4.05 3.52
C GLU A 77 -12.66 4.77 2.71
N THR A 78 -12.11 5.83 3.31
CA THR A 78 -11.10 6.68 2.67
C THR A 78 -9.73 6.00 2.64
N ASP A 79 -9.39 5.15 3.64
CA ASP A 79 -8.11 4.44 3.66
C ASP A 79 -8.00 3.46 2.47
N GLY A 80 -6.83 3.38 1.90
CA GLY A 80 -6.51 2.58 0.73
C GLY A 80 -6.83 3.25 -0.60
N ILE A 81 -8.06 3.77 -0.80
CA ILE A 81 -8.47 4.29 -2.11
C ILE A 81 -7.80 5.62 -2.46
N VAL A 82 -7.59 6.50 -1.47
CA VAL A 82 -6.93 7.80 -1.69
C VAL A 82 -5.48 7.56 -2.13
N SER A 83 -4.73 6.79 -1.38
CA SER A 83 -3.34 6.49 -1.74
C SER A 83 -3.21 5.62 -2.99
N SER A 84 -4.21 4.79 -3.32
CA SER A 84 -4.19 3.98 -4.55
C SER A 84 -4.26 4.84 -5.81
N VAL A 85 -5.10 5.87 -5.83
CA VAL A 85 -5.15 6.83 -6.94
C VAL A 85 -3.87 7.66 -7.00
N LEU A 86 -3.30 8.05 -5.86
CA LEU A 86 -2.02 8.75 -5.79
C LEU A 86 -0.85 7.86 -6.23
N LEU A 87 -0.87 6.57 -5.88
CA LEU A 87 0.12 5.60 -6.37
C LEU A 87 0.00 5.40 -7.89
N ALA A 88 -1.22 5.33 -8.42
CA ALA A 88 -1.43 5.27 -9.87
C ALA A 88 -0.76 6.47 -10.57
N ARG A 89 -0.94 7.69 -10.02
CA ARG A 89 -0.23 8.88 -10.50
C ARG A 89 1.29 8.73 -10.41
N ALA A 90 1.81 8.26 -9.28
CA ALA A 90 3.25 8.09 -9.08
C ALA A 90 3.86 7.10 -10.09
N LEU A 91 3.18 5.99 -10.38
CA LEU A 91 3.61 4.99 -11.36
C LEU A 91 3.55 5.51 -12.79
N ALA A 92 2.45 6.16 -13.18
CA ALA A 92 2.31 6.76 -14.50
C ALA A 92 3.37 7.85 -14.73
N ARG A 93 3.61 8.71 -13.74
CA ARG A 93 4.54 9.84 -13.84
C ARG A 93 6.01 9.42 -13.80
N GLY A 94 6.35 8.55 -12.84
CA GLY A 94 7.75 8.18 -12.58
C GLY A 94 8.30 7.11 -13.54
N PHE A 95 7.42 6.28 -14.11
CA PHE A 95 7.83 5.13 -14.91
C PHE A 95 7.14 5.04 -16.27
N SER A 96 6.23 5.96 -16.58
CA SER A 96 5.32 5.82 -17.73
C SER A 96 4.60 4.45 -17.72
N ALA A 97 4.31 3.93 -16.54
CA ALA A 97 3.55 2.69 -16.37
C ALA A 97 2.05 2.94 -16.59
N VAL A 98 1.31 1.87 -16.84
CA VAL A 98 -0.14 1.87 -16.94
C VAL A 98 -0.73 1.25 -15.66
N PRO A 99 -1.12 2.05 -14.67
CA PRO A 99 -1.77 1.56 -13.48
C PRO A 99 -3.20 1.11 -13.78
N VAL A 100 -3.60 0.01 -13.13
CA VAL A 100 -4.93 -0.57 -13.21
C VAL A 100 -5.46 -0.68 -11.80
N LEU A 101 -6.46 0.12 -11.45
CA LEU A 101 -7.11 0.09 -10.16
C LEU A 101 -8.19 -0.99 -10.17
N ILE A 102 -8.07 -1.93 -9.25
CA ILE A 102 -9.00 -3.06 -9.07
C ILE A 102 -9.63 -2.92 -7.68
N CYS A 103 -10.93 -2.74 -7.63
CA CYS A 103 -11.66 -2.54 -6.38
C CYS A 103 -13.16 -2.90 -6.56
N PRO A 104 -13.93 -2.96 -5.45
CA PRO A 104 -15.38 -3.15 -5.55
C PRO A 104 -16.04 -2.04 -6.35
N GLU A 105 -17.16 -2.36 -7.02
CA GLU A 105 -17.97 -1.37 -7.76
C GLU A 105 -18.33 -0.15 -6.91
N ASP A 106 -18.51 -0.35 -5.60
CA ASP A 106 -18.82 0.72 -4.62
C ASP A 106 -17.77 1.85 -4.61
N CYS A 107 -16.51 1.55 -4.97
CA CYS A 107 -15.39 2.50 -4.97
C CYS A 107 -15.19 3.20 -6.31
N MET A 108 -15.75 2.67 -7.42
CA MET A 108 -15.41 3.10 -8.78
C MET A 108 -15.76 4.57 -9.05
N ALA A 109 -16.93 5.03 -8.58
CA ALA A 109 -17.33 6.44 -8.78
C ALA A 109 -16.39 7.42 -8.07
N ALA A 110 -15.97 7.09 -6.85
CA ALA A 110 -15.02 7.91 -6.09
C ALA A 110 -13.63 7.92 -6.76
N ALA A 111 -13.11 6.76 -7.15
CA ALA A 111 -11.84 6.65 -7.86
C ALA A 111 -11.83 7.46 -9.16
N ARG A 112 -12.90 7.37 -9.96
CA ARG A 112 -13.08 8.13 -11.21
C ARG A 112 -13.05 9.64 -11.00
N ASN A 113 -13.71 10.12 -9.95
CA ASN A 113 -13.77 11.54 -9.64
C ASN A 113 -12.49 12.08 -8.96
N MET A 114 -11.72 11.21 -8.30
CA MET A 114 -10.42 11.57 -7.74
C MET A 114 -9.28 11.56 -8.77
N ALA A 115 -9.37 10.74 -9.81
CA ALA A 115 -8.32 10.62 -10.83
C ALA A 115 -7.92 11.97 -11.45
N PRO A 116 -8.85 12.86 -11.88
CA PRO A 116 -8.48 14.18 -12.39
C PRO A 116 -7.80 15.09 -11.37
N VAL A 117 -8.14 14.95 -10.07
CA VAL A 117 -7.47 15.70 -8.99
C VAL A 117 -6.00 15.28 -8.88
N ALA A 118 -5.72 13.99 -9.05
CA ALA A 118 -4.37 13.45 -9.13
C ALA A 118 -3.67 13.74 -10.47
N GLY A 119 -4.35 14.36 -11.44
CA GLY A 119 -3.81 14.62 -12.79
C GLY A 119 -3.80 13.39 -13.69
N LEU A 120 -4.75 12.47 -13.50
CA LEU A 120 -4.93 11.26 -14.30
C LEU A 120 -6.23 11.30 -15.11
N HIS A 121 -6.20 10.68 -16.28
CA HIS A 121 -7.39 10.32 -17.05
C HIS A 121 -7.84 8.92 -16.66
N ALA A 122 -9.11 8.77 -16.27
CA ALA A 122 -9.70 7.48 -15.89
C ALA A 122 -10.42 6.84 -17.08
N TYR A 123 -10.10 5.59 -17.38
CA TYR A 123 -10.69 4.79 -18.45
C TYR A 123 -11.30 3.51 -17.89
N ASP A 124 -12.29 2.96 -18.62
CA ASP A 124 -12.98 1.72 -18.22
C ASP A 124 -12.27 0.45 -18.73
N THR A 125 -11.27 0.60 -19.58
CA THR A 125 -10.52 -0.52 -20.16
C THR A 125 -9.01 -0.28 -20.07
N ILE A 126 -8.28 -1.38 -19.96
CA ILE A 126 -6.80 -1.36 -19.93
C ILE A 126 -6.27 -0.89 -21.29
N GLU A 127 -6.92 -1.28 -22.37
CA GLU A 127 -6.57 -0.88 -23.73
C GLU A 127 -6.63 0.63 -23.93
N GLU A 128 -7.71 1.26 -23.47
CA GLU A 128 -7.83 2.73 -23.56
C GLU A 128 -6.77 3.42 -22.72
N ALA A 129 -6.61 3.01 -21.44
CA ALA A 129 -5.59 3.58 -20.57
C ALA A 129 -4.16 3.43 -21.13
N SER A 130 -3.88 2.34 -21.83
CA SER A 130 -2.57 2.06 -22.44
C SER A 130 -2.23 2.98 -23.63
N ASN A 131 -3.22 3.63 -24.20
CA ASN A 131 -3.02 4.52 -25.37
C ASN A 131 -2.70 5.97 -24.99
N TYR A 132 -2.83 6.32 -23.71
CA TYR A 132 -2.70 7.71 -23.27
C TYR A 132 -1.72 7.86 -22.10
N PRO A 133 -0.93 8.94 -22.06
CA PRO A 133 -0.12 9.25 -20.90
C PRO A 133 -1.00 9.68 -19.71
N ALA A 134 -0.47 9.57 -18.51
CA ALA A 134 -1.15 9.97 -17.29
C ALA A 134 -2.59 9.39 -17.18
N ALA A 135 -2.71 8.09 -17.46
CA ALA A 135 -3.97 7.36 -17.44
C ALA A 135 -4.00 6.31 -16.34
N VAL A 136 -5.19 5.95 -15.91
CA VAL A 136 -5.48 4.82 -15.02
C VAL A 136 -6.68 4.05 -15.57
N ALA A 137 -6.60 2.72 -15.64
CA ALA A 137 -7.76 1.88 -15.90
C ALA A 137 -8.48 1.58 -14.57
N LEU A 138 -9.81 1.65 -14.57
CA LEU A 138 -10.66 1.34 -13.43
C LEU A 138 -11.42 0.06 -13.73
N ILE A 139 -11.10 -1.03 -13.06
CA ILE A 139 -11.65 -2.36 -13.31
C ILE A 139 -12.38 -2.84 -12.06
N PRO A 140 -13.71 -2.88 -12.07
CA PRO A 140 -14.48 -3.45 -10.97
C PRO A 140 -14.23 -4.96 -10.87
N PHE A 141 -14.02 -5.43 -9.65
CA PHE A 141 -13.88 -6.86 -9.41
C PHE A 141 -15.14 -7.43 -8.74
N THR A 142 -15.45 -8.69 -9.07
CA THR A 142 -16.69 -9.32 -8.62
C THR A 142 -16.70 -9.64 -7.13
N LYS A 143 -17.88 -9.53 -6.51
CA LYS A 143 -18.16 -10.02 -5.15
C LYS A 143 -18.59 -11.50 -5.13
N ASP A 144 -18.82 -12.08 -6.32
CA ASP A 144 -19.22 -13.49 -6.48
C ASP A 144 -17.98 -14.40 -6.48
N VAL A 145 -17.92 -15.27 -5.48
CA VAL A 145 -16.83 -16.25 -5.31
C VAL A 145 -16.68 -17.18 -6.54
N GLN A 146 -17.79 -17.54 -7.19
CA GLN A 146 -17.76 -18.45 -8.35
C GLN A 146 -17.23 -17.75 -9.62
N ALA A 147 -17.54 -16.48 -9.78
CA ALA A 147 -17.09 -15.67 -10.92
C ALA A 147 -15.63 -15.17 -10.75
N ALA A 148 -15.14 -15.07 -9.51
CA ALA A 148 -13.85 -14.49 -9.22
C ALA A 148 -12.67 -15.20 -9.89
N GLN A 149 -12.67 -16.54 -9.90
CA GLN A 149 -11.60 -17.32 -10.52
C GLN A 149 -11.53 -17.05 -12.04
N SER A 150 -12.69 -17.07 -12.72
CA SER A 150 -12.76 -16.81 -14.15
C SER A 150 -12.32 -15.40 -14.52
N GLN A 151 -12.75 -14.38 -13.75
CA GLN A 151 -12.35 -13.00 -13.97
C GLN A 151 -10.84 -12.82 -13.75
N ALA A 152 -10.28 -13.47 -12.71
CA ALA A 152 -8.86 -13.42 -12.42
C ALA A 152 -8.01 -14.06 -13.53
N GLU A 153 -8.41 -15.22 -14.02
CA GLU A 153 -7.74 -15.92 -15.11
C GLU A 153 -7.81 -15.10 -16.42
N GLU A 154 -8.98 -14.54 -16.76
CA GLU A 154 -9.16 -13.70 -17.93
C GLU A 154 -8.21 -12.47 -17.88
N LEU A 155 -8.13 -11.78 -16.74
CA LEU A 155 -7.24 -10.65 -16.58
C LEU A 155 -5.75 -11.00 -16.72
N LEU A 156 -5.33 -12.17 -16.22
CA LEU A 156 -3.93 -12.59 -16.30
C LEU A 156 -3.57 -13.28 -17.63
N ASP A 157 -4.53 -13.85 -18.33
CA ASP A 157 -4.30 -14.49 -19.62
C ASP A 157 -4.32 -13.49 -20.78
N LYS A 158 -5.13 -12.42 -20.63
CA LYS A 158 -5.20 -11.34 -21.62
C LYS A 158 -4.08 -10.30 -21.43
N TYR A 159 -3.69 -10.04 -20.19
CA TYR A 159 -2.73 -8.99 -19.84
C TYR A 159 -1.56 -9.55 -19.02
N ASN A 160 -0.41 -8.92 -19.13
CA ASN A 160 0.82 -9.33 -18.44
C ASN A 160 1.25 -8.26 -17.42
N PRO A 161 0.60 -8.13 -16.26
CA PRO A 161 1.04 -7.20 -15.23
C PRO A 161 2.41 -7.61 -14.68
N VAL A 162 3.27 -6.63 -14.41
CA VAL A 162 4.60 -6.89 -13.83
C VAL A 162 4.58 -6.86 -12.31
N ALA A 163 3.56 -6.23 -11.71
CA ALA A 163 3.39 -6.17 -10.26
C ALA A 163 1.91 -6.04 -9.87
N GLY A 164 1.58 -6.53 -8.67
CA GLY A 164 0.34 -6.28 -7.96
C GLY A 164 0.62 -5.66 -6.60
N ILE A 165 -0.08 -4.58 -6.26
CA ILE A 165 0.08 -3.85 -5.00
C ILE A 165 -1.29 -3.78 -4.33
N SER A 166 -1.41 -4.38 -3.15
CA SER A 166 -2.62 -4.32 -2.32
C SER A 166 -2.47 -3.23 -1.26
N ILE A 167 -3.48 -2.39 -1.10
CA ILE A 167 -3.53 -1.30 -0.13
C ILE A 167 -4.89 -1.29 0.52
N GLU A 168 -4.95 -1.56 1.83
CA GLU A 168 -6.18 -1.61 2.62
C GLU A 168 -7.31 -2.36 1.90
N HIS A 169 -6.99 -3.56 1.43
CA HIS A 169 -7.95 -4.45 0.81
C HIS A 169 -8.13 -5.68 1.68
N PRO A 170 -9.34 -6.01 2.12
CA PRO A 170 -9.55 -7.19 2.96
C PRO A 170 -9.28 -8.48 2.17
N GLY A 171 -8.75 -9.49 2.84
CA GLY A 171 -8.54 -10.81 2.27
C GLY A 171 -9.35 -11.89 3.00
N ALA A 172 -9.56 -13.02 2.31
CA ALA A 172 -10.16 -14.17 2.96
C ALA A 172 -9.21 -14.81 3.99
N ASN A 173 -9.75 -15.26 5.11
CA ASN A 173 -9.05 -16.16 6.00
C ASN A 173 -9.04 -17.60 5.45
N SER A 174 -8.45 -18.56 6.19
CA SER A 174 -8.38 -19.98 5.75
C SER A 174 -9.74 -20.66 5.58
N MET A 175 -10.82 -20.05 6.03
CA MET A 175 -12.20 -20.53 5.90
C MET A 175 -12.98 -19.81 4.77
N GLY A 176 -12.31 -18.96 3.98
CA GLY A 176 -12.94 -18.18 2.91
C GLY A 176 -13.78 -16.98 3.39
N VAL A 177 -13.60 -16.56 4.65
CA VAL A 177 -14.39 -15.48 5.26
C VAL A 177 -13.55 -14.21 5.40
N TYR A 178 -14.10 -13.07 4.97
CA TYR A 178 -13.49 -11.77 5.09
C TYR A 178 -13.96 -11.07 6.36
N HIS A 179 -13.07 -10.39 7.03
CA HIS A 179 -13.34 -9.73 8.30
C HIS A 179 -12.84 -8.29 8.31
N ASN A 180 -13.54 -7.45 9.06
CA ASN A 180 -12.91 -6.23 9.53
C ASN A 180 -12.01 -6.51 10.75
N ALA A 181 -11.25 -5.52 11.18
CA ALA A 181 -10.31 -5.64 12.31
C ALA A 181 -10.96 -6.04 13.64
N THR A 182 -12.28 -5.82 13.81
CA THR A 182 -13.02 -6.21 15.03
C THR A 182 -13.65 -7.61 14.96
N GLY A 183 -13.33 -8.40 13.93
CA GLY A 183 -13.79 -9.77 13.76
C GLY A 183 -15.21 -9.90 13.21
N LYS A 184 -15.81 -8.83 12.68
CA LYS A 184 -17.09 -8.89 11.98
C LYS A 184 -16.93 -9.45 10.59
N ASN A 185 -17.83 -10.33 10.17
CA ASN A 185 -17.86 -10.86 8.81
C ASN A 185 -18.32 -9.78 7.81
N VAL A 186 -17.49 -9.49 6.83
CA VAL A 186 -17.75 -8.54 5.73
C VAL A 186 -17.78 -9.19 4.35
N THR A 187 -17.77 -10.52 4.27
CA THR A 187 -17.65 -11.31 3.04
C THR A 187 -18.61 -10.87 1.93
N ALA A 188 -19.85 -10.48 2.27
CA ALA A 188 -20.85 -10.06 1.27
C ALA A 188 -20.61 -8.65 0.73
N LEU A 189 -19.79 -7.84 1.40
CA LEU A 189 -19.53 -6.45 1.05
C LEU A 189 -18.33 -6.29 0.13
N GLU A 190 -17.36 -7.22 0.23
CA GLU A 190 -16.05 -7.11 -0.39
C GLU A 190 -15.97 -7.89 -1.70
N ASP A 191 -15.18 -7.40 -2.64
CA ASP A 191 -14.84 -8.17 -3.83
C ASP A 191 -13.92 -9.35 -3.50
N LYS A 192 -13.64 -10.19 -4.48
CA LYS A 192 -12.85 -11.42 -4.31
C LYS A 192 -11.51 -11.35 -5.06
N SER A 193 -10.96 -10.15 -5.17
CA SER A 193 -9.71 -9.93 -5.92
C SER A 193 -8.46 -10.52 -5.26
N ASP A 194 -8.57 -10.98 -4.03
CA ASP A 194 -7.52 -11.81 -3.39
C ASP A 194 -7.24 -13.11 -4.17
N VAL A 195 -8.23 -13.64 -4.91
CA VAL A 195 -8.04 -14.75 -5.87
C VAL A 195 -7.06 -14.36 -6.98
N LEU A 196 -7.24 -13.15 -7.55
CA LEU A 196 -6.33 -12.62 -8.58
C LEU A 196 -4.92 -12.37 -8.02
N PHE A 197 -4.84 -11.77 -6.83
CA PHE A 197 -3.56 -11.50 -6.15
C PHE A 197 -2.79 -12.79 -5.85
N GLU A 198 -3.49 -13.84 -5.40
CA GLU A 198 -2.88 -15.16 -5.16
C GLU A 198 -2.40 -15.81 -6.45
N LEU A 199 -3.17 -15.70 -7.56
CA LEU A 199 -2.74 -16.18 -8.87
C LEU A 199 -1.51 -15.43 -9.39
N MET A 200 -1.43 -14.10 -9.17
CA MET A 200 -0.23 -13.32 -9.50
C MET A 200 1.00 -13.87 -8.76
N LEU A 201 0.89 -14.13 -7.46
CA LEU A 201 1.97 -14.72 -6.67
C LEU A 201 2.37 -16.11 -7.19
N LYS A 202 1.40 -16.97 -7.52
CA LYS A 202 1.63 -18.30 -8.11
C LYS A 202 2.33 -18.23 -9.48
N ARG A 203 2.00 -17.20 -10.29
CA ARG A 203 2.64 -16.92 -11.59
C ARG A 203 3.98 -16.19 -11.44
N LYS A 204 4.47 -15.98 -10.20
CA LYS A 204 5.74 -15.28 -9.89
C LYS A 204 5.76 -13.82 -10.34
N ILE A 205 4.61 -13.18 -10.43
CA ILE A 205 4.48 -11.75 -10.62
C ILE A 205 4.75 -11.10 -9.26
N LEU A 206 5.50 -9.99 -9.25
CA LEU A 206 5.83 -9.28 -8.02
C LEU A 206 4.55 -8.83 -7.28
N THR A 207 4.45 -9.18 -6.00
CA THR A 207 3.33 -8.75 -5.15
C THR A 207 3.82 -7.97 -3.93
N ILE A 208 3.16 -6.85 -3.65
CA ILE A 208 3.40 -6.00 -2.47
C ILE A 208 2.08 -5.84 -1.75
N ALA A 209 2.07 -6.08 -0.44
CA ALA A 209 0.90 -5.88 0.40
C ALA A 209 1.17 -4.76 1.42
N ILE A 210 0.22 -3.85 1.54
CA ILE A 210 0.25 -2.73 2.50
C ILE A 210 -0.99 -2.83 3.36
N GLY A 211 -0.81 -2.88 4.68
CA GLY A 211 -1.91 -3.03 5.63
C GLY A 211 -1.52 -2.59 7.04
N ASP A 212 -2.50 -2.48 7.93
CA ASP A 212 -2.31 -1.89 9.26
C ASP A 212 -2.90 -2.70 10.42
N LEU A 213 -3.84 -3.66 10.18
CA LEU A 213 -4.52 -4.40 11.24
C LEU A 213 -4.45 -5.93 11.13
N GLY A 214 -3.96 -6.48 10.00
CA GLY A 214 -3.68 -7.91 9.83
C GLY A 214 -4.79 -8.73 9.15
N ASN A 215 -5.87 -8.06 8.72
CA ASN A 215 -6.96 -8.62 7.94
C ASN A 215 -6.87 -8.28 6.44
N GLU A 216 -5.81 -7.60 6.02
CA GLU A 216 -5.61 -7.12 4.66
C GLU A 216 -4.90 -8.17 3.82
N MET A 217 -5.28 -8.23 2.56
CA MET A 217 -4.77 -9.14 1.54
C MET A 217 -3.23 -9.09 1.42
N GLY A 218 -2.60 -10.25 1.51
CA GLY A 218 -1.15 -10.39 1.42
C GLY A 218 -0.42 -10.41 2.77
N LEU A 219 -1.05 -9.96 3.87
CA LEU A 219 -0.47 -10.01 5.21
C LEU A 219 -0.37 -11.44 5.78
N GLY A 220 -0.93 -12.44 5.12
CA GLY A 220 -0.69 -13.85 5.43
C GLY A 220 0.78 -14.25 5.44
N SER A 221 1.65 -13.48 4.78
CA SER A 221 3.10 -13.61 4.94
C SER A 221 3.57 -13.48 6.39
N LEU A 222 2.79 -12.81 7.26
CA LEU A 222 3.06 -12.62 8.68
C LEU A 222 2.13 -13.45 9.58
N ALA A 223 1.40 -14.43 9.03
CA ALA A 223 0.30 -15.12 9.71
C ALA A 223 0.64 -15.65 11.11
N GLU A 224 1.82 -16.25 11.31
CA GLU A 224 2.24 -16.76 12.63
C GLU A 224 2.31 -15.64 13.67
N HIS A 225 2.90 -14.51 13.27
CA HIS A 225 3.06 -13.33 14.13
C HIS A 225 1.70 -12.66 14.39
N ILE A 226 0.88 -12.50 13.35
CA ILE A 226 -0.46 -11.91 13.42
C ILE A 226 -1.36 -12.75 14.34
N LYS A 227 -1.49 -14.05 14.13
CA LYS A 227 -2.30 -14.95 14.96
C LYS A 227 -1.90 -14.93 16.42
N LYS A 228 -0.61 -14.72 16.70
CA LYS A 228 -0.09 -14.71 18.07
C LYS A 228 -0.34 -13.40 18.81
N HIS A 229 -0.34 -12.26 18.11
CA HIS A 229 -0.23 -10.97 18.76
C HIS A 229 -1.35 -9.97 18.42
N ILE A 230 -2.12 -10.20 17.35
CA ILE A 230 -3.21 -9.30 16.95
C ILE A 230 -4.55 -9.81 17.48
N PRO A 231 -5.38 -8.93 18.04
CA PRO A 231 -6.72 -9.29 18.51
C PRO A 231 -7.55 -9.93 17.40
N TYR A 232 -8.41 -10.87 17.74
CA TYR A 232 -9.30 -11.61 16.83
C TYR A 232 -8.61 -12.43 15.73
N ALA A 233 -7.27 -12.41 15.63
CA ALA A 233 -6.56 -13.02 14.50
C ALA A 233 -6.40 -14.53 14.62
N ALA A 234 -6.34 -15.07 15.82
CA ALA A 234 -6.18 -16.51 16.01
C ALA A 234 -7.44 -17.29 15.56
N PRO A 235 -7.30 -18.57 15.19
CA PRO A 235 -8.45 -19.44 14.95
C PRO A 235 -9.44 -19.40 16.11
N GLY A 236 -10.74 -19.18 15.81
CA GLY A 236 -11.80 -18.99 16.81
C GLY A 236 -11.83 -17.60 17.45
N GLY A 237 -10.94 -16.68 17.08
CA GLY A 237 -10.88 -15.34 17.65
C GLY A 237 -11.99 -14.40 17.19
N CYS A 238 -12.58 -14.62 16.00
CA CYS A 238 -13.67 -13.80 15.49
C CYS A 238 -15.04 -14.26 16.02
N ALA A 239 -15.94 -13.32 16.25
CA ALA A 239 -17.29 -13.60 16.78
C ALA A 239 -18.28 -14.16 15.75
N CYS A 240 -17.90 -14.23 14.46
CA CYS A 240 -18.80 -14.69 13.39
C CYS A 240 -19.00 -16.21 13.33
N GLY A 241 -18.25 -16.98 14.13
CA GLY A 241 -18.38 -18.44 14.20
C GLY A 241 -17.70 -19.21 13.07
N CYS A 242 -16.98 -18.56 12.14
CA CYS A 242 -16.30 -19.25 11.03
C CYS A 242 -15.10 -20.11 11.48
N GLY A 243 -14.57 -19.87 12.68
CA GLY A 243 -13.44 -20.60 13.24
C GLY A 243 -12.04 -20.17 12.73
N GLY A 244 -11.95 -19.31 11.72
CA GLY A 244 -10.68 -18.93 11.09
C GLY A 244 -9.93 -17.73 11.70
N GLY A 245 -10.64 -16.87 12.46
CA GLY A 245 -10.09 -15.58 12.89
C GLY A 245 -9.97 -14.58 11.73
N ILE A 246 -9.45 -13.35 12.01
CA ILE A 246 -9.31 -12.31 10.98
C ILE A 246 -8.05 -12.44 10.12
N CYS A 247 -7.08 -13.24 10.55
CA CYS A 247 -5.82 -13.38 9.82
C CYS A 247 -6.06 -13.96 8.43
N VAL A 248 -5.65 -13.22 7.41
CA VAL A 248 -5.78 -13.64 6.00
C VAL A 248 -4.86 -14.80 5.66
N HIS A 249 -5.22 -15.57 4.62
CA HIS A 249 -4.38 -16.67 4.14
C HIS A 249 -3.44 -16.25 3.00
N THR A 250 -3.82 -15.23 2.22
CA THR A 250 -3.02 -14.76 1.08
C THR A 250 -1.70 -14.14 1.54
N SER A 251 -0.63 -14.45 0.81
CA SER A 251 0.72 -13.94 1.06
C SER A 251 1.18 -13.01 -0.06
N ALA A 252 2.23 -12.21 0.22
CA ALA A 252 2.88 -11.35 -0.76
C ALA A 252 4.42 -11.51 -0.72
N ASN A 253 5.11 -11.10 -1.79
CA ASN A 253 6.59 -11.08 -1.81
C ASN A 253 7.15 -10.05 -0.84
N HIS A 254 6.51 -8.88 -0.74
CA HIS A 254 6.87 -7.81 0.18
C HIS A 254 5.65 -7.36 0.96
N VAL A 255 5.87 -7.08 2.24
CA VAL A 255 4.84 -6.56 3.14
C VAL A 255 5.33 -5.23 3.72
N ILE A 256 4.48 -4.22 3.65
CA ILE A 256 4.65 -2.92 4.31
C ILE A 256 3.55 -2.81 5.35
N THR A 257 3.93 -2.65 6.61
CA THR A 257 2.97 -2.46 7.72
C THR A 257 3.07 -1.06 8.26
N ALA A 258 1.95 -0.40 8.46
CA ALA A 258 1.88 0.99 8.88
C ALA A 258 0.82 1.19 9.99
N THR A 259 0.65 2.40 10.46
CA THR A 259 -0.43 2.81 11.36
C THR A 259 -1.73 3.04 10.60
N VAL A 260 -1.61 3.43 9.35
CA VAL A 260 -2.65 3.66 8.35
C VAL A 260 -2.12 3.11 7.03
N SER A 261 -2.88 2.35 6.30
CA SER A 261 -2.42 1.76 5.03
C SER A 261 -1.99 2.83 4.02
N ASP A 262 -2.71 3.93 3.93
CA ASP A 262 -2.33 5.07 3.10
C ASP A 262 -0.93 5.61 3.46
N TRP A 263 -0.57 5.67 4.74
CA TRP A 263 0.78 6.10 5.15
C TRP A 263 1.87 5.14 4.68
N GLY A 264 1.59 3.83 4.70
CA GLY A 264 2.48 2.82 4.12
C GLY A 264 2.69 3.01 2.62
N CYS A 265 1.63 3.33 1.90
CA CYS A 265 1.67 3.64 0.48
C CYS A 265 2.42 4.95 0.20
N TYR A 266 2.23 6.00 1.01
CA TYR A 266 3.00 7.26 0.90
C TYR A 266 4.49 7.00 1.13
N GLY A 267 4.85 6.16 2.10
CA GLY A 267 6.23 5.72 2.31
C GLY A 267 6.82 5.02 1.09
N LEU A 268 6.06 4.14 0.42
CA LEU A 268 6.47 3.50 -0.84
C LEU A 268 6.68 4.53 -1.96
N MET A 269 5.75 5.47 -2.14
CA MET A 269 5.88 6.53 -3.15
C MET A 269 7.06 7.45 -2.87
N ALA A 270 7.30 7.81 -1.59
CA ALA A 270 8.46 8.60 -1.19
C ALA A 270 9.77 7.88 -1.49
N ALA A 271 9.86 6.57 -1.20
CA ALA A 271 11.03 5.76 -1.53
C ALA A 271 11.27 5.69 -3.06
N LEU A 272 10.21 5.56 -3.88
CA LEU A 272 10.32 5.61 -5.33
C LEU A 272 10.80 6.98 -5.82
N ALA A 273 10.25 8.08 -5.32
CA ALA A 273 10.67 9.44 -5.63
C ALA A 273 12.17 9.66 -5.31
N PHE A 274 12.62 9.18 -4.15
CA PHE A 274 14.02 9.21 -3.75
C PHE A 274 14.92 8.41 -4.72
N LEU A 275 14.52 7.19 -5.07
CA LEU A 275 15.29 6.31 -5.98
C LEU A 275 15.36 6.83 -7.42
N LEU A 276 14.35 7.59 -7.85
CA LEU A 276 14.30 8.25 -9.16
C LEU A 276 14.98 9.62 -9.13
N LYS A 277 15.24 10.18 -7.95
CA LYS A 277 15.66 11.58 -7.76
C LYS A 277 14.67 12.58 -8.38
N ASP A 278 13.38 12.23 -8.33
CA ASP A 278 12.29 13.02 -8.90
C ASP A 278 11.19 13.22 -7.85
N MET A 279 11.15 14.42 -7.26
CA MET A 279 10.16 14.81 -6.25
C MET A 279 8.74 14.90 -6.80
N THR A 280 8.56 14.97 -8.10
CA THR A 280 7.23 15.06 -8.73
C THR A 280 6.48 13.73 -8.70
N VAL A 281 7.16 12.63 -8.41
CA VAL A 281 6.57 11.30 -8.25
C VAL A 281 5.70 11.24 -6.99
N MET A 282 6.17 11.83 -5.88
CA MET A 282 5.39 11.95 -4.66
C MET A 282 4.50 13.19 -4.72
N HIS A 283 3.25 13.07 -4.31
CA HIS A 283 2.33 14.19 -4.14
C HIS A 283 2.77 15.08 -2.97
N ASP A 284 2.21 16.28 -2.89
CA ASP A 284 2.42 17.24 -1.81
C ASP A 284 1.17 17.40 -0.93
N GLY A 285 1.29 18.18 0.13
CA GLY A 285 0.22 18.40 1.09
C GLY A 285 -1.00 19.10 0.49
N ASP A 286 -0.84 19.90 -0.56
CA ASP A 286 -1.96 20.55 -1.23
C ASP A 286 -2.76 19.51 -2.04
N MET A 287 -2.07 18.62 -2.75
CA MET A 287 -2.74 17.51 -3.46
C MET A 287 -3.39 16.54 -2.47
N GLU A 288 -2.75 16.22 -1.35
CA GLU A 288 -3.35 15.41 -0.28
C GLU A 288 -4.68 16.00 0.20
N ARG A 289 -4.69 17.30 0.44
CA ARG A 289 -5.90 18.04 0.83
C ARG A 289 -7.02 17.90 -0.19
N GLU A 290 -6.73 18.16 -1.46
CA GLU A 290 -7.73 18.10 -2.52
C GLU A 290 -8.24 16.67 -2.75
N MET A 291 -7.38 15.68 -2.63
CA MET A 291 -7.76 14.26 -2.75
C MET A 291 -8.74 13.85 -1.65
N LEU A 292 -8.47 14.19 -0.39
CA LEU A 292 -9.37 13.89 0.74
C LEU A 292 -10.70 14.61 0.64
N LEU A 293 -10.70 15.88 0.23
CA LEU A 293 -11.92 16.62 -0.03
C LEU A 293 -12.73 15.99 -1.17
N ALA A 294 -12.06 15.53 -2.23
CA ALA A 294 -12.72 14.83 -3.34
C ALA A 294 -13.31 13.49 -2.88
N ALA A 295 -12.58 12.68 -2.10
CA ALA A 295 -13.06 11.42 -1.54
C ALA A 295 -14.34 11.63 -0.72
N THR A 296 -14.32 12.58 0.21
CA THR A 296 -15.46 12.91 1.08
C THR A 296 -16.67 13.39 0.26
N ARG A 297 -16.46 14.26 -0.74
CA ARG A 297 -17.54 14.76 -1.63
C ARG A 297 -18.16 13.65 -2.48
N ASN A 298 -17.45 12.55 -2.69
CA ASN A 298 -17.93 11.36 -3.39
C ASN A 298 -18.51 10.29 -2.47
N GLY A 299 -18.79 10.63 -1.20
CA GLY A 299 -19.51 9.79 -0.26
C GLY A 299 -18.65 8.75 0.45
N MET A 300 -17.32 8.84 0.35
CA MET A 300 -16.41 8.02 1.14
C MET A 300 -16.38 8.50 2.59
N VAL A 301 -16.21 7.60 3.52
CA VAL A 301 -16.27 7.86 4.96
C VAL A 301 -14.96 7.49 5.64
N ASP A 302 -14.70 8.11 6.80
CA ASP A 302 -13.62 7.66 7.68
C ASP A 302 -13.98 6.34 8.38
N MET A 303 -13.05 5.74 9.11
CA MET A 303 -13.25 4.48 9.85
C MET A 303 -14.49 4.49 10.78
N ASN A 304 -14.94 5.65 11.23
CA ASN A 304 -16.13 5.82 12.08
C ASN A 304 -17.42 6.04 11.27
N GLY A 305 -17.34 6.09 9.95
CA GLY A 305 -18.47 6.32 9.05
C GLY A 305 -18.86 7.79 8.89
N TRP A 306 -18.00 8.73 9.28
CA TRP A 306 -18.25 10.15 9.11
C TRP A 306 -17.81 10.64 7.72
N LEU A 307 -18.63 11.50 7.12
CA LEU A 307 -18.31 12.21 5.88
C LEU A 307 -17.41 13.42 6.18
N ILE A 308 -16.17 13.13 6.56
CA ILE A 308 -15.15 14.15 6.88
C ILE A 308 -13.85 13.84 6.12
N PRO A 309 -13.04 14.85 5.80
CA PRO A 309 -11.74 14.64 5.16
C PRO A 309 -10.72 14.10 6.18
N ALA A 310 -10.83 12.82 6.45
CA ALA A 310 -10.00 12.07 7.38
C ALA A 310 -9.71 10.69 6.82
N ILE A 311 -8.62 10.08 7.23
CA ILE A 311 -8.29 8.69 6.97
C ILE A 311 -8.04 8.01 8.30
N ASP A 312 -8.76 6.94 8.56
CA ASP A 312 -8.56 6.06 9.70
C ASP A 312 -8.58 6.82 11.06
N GLY A 313 -9.50 7.80 11.17
CA GLY A 313 -9.67 8.66 12.33
C GLY A 313 -8.68 9.82 12.43
N PHE A 314 -7.70 9.93 11.55
CA PHE A 314 -6.78 11.06 11.50
C PHE A 314 -7.27 12.13 10.53
N GLU A 315 -7.50 13.33 11.07
CA GLU A 315 -7.97 14.48 10.30
C GLU A 315 -6.95 14.95 9.25
N LEU A 316 -7.43 15.67 8.26
CA LEU A 316 -6.70 16.25 7.14
C LEU A 316 -5.36 16.89 7.51
N LYS A 317 -5.30 17.60 8.65
CA LYS A 317 -4.06 18.25 9.10
C LYS A 317 -2.94 17.23 9.34
N MET A 318 -3.26 16.09 9.92
CA MET A 318 -2.27 15.03 10.20
C MET A 318 -1.77 14.42 8.89
N GLN A 319 -2.66 14.17 7.94
CA GLN A 319 -2.32 13.63 6.63
C GLN A 319 -1.33 14.55 5.89
N VAL A 320 -1.67 15.83 5.79
CA VAL A 320 -0.81 16.84 5.16
C VAL A 320 0.57 16.94 5.82
N LEU A 321 0.62 16.98 7.16
CA LEU A 321 1.89 17.06 7.89
C LEU A 321 2.77 15.83 7.65
N LEU A 322 2.18 14.64 7.59
CA LEU A 322 2.91 13.41 7.35
C LEU A 322 3.50 13.37 5.93
N VAL A 323 2.70 13.72 4.93
CA VAL A 323 3.14 13.81 3.53
C VAL A 323 4.32 14.77 3.41
N GLU A 324 4.20 15.97 3.96
CA GLU A 324 5.28 16.97 3.89
C GLU A 324 6.54 16.51 4.63
N LEU A 325 6.41 15.85 5.78
CA LEU A 325 7.55 15.33 6.50
C LEU A 325 8.26 14.20 5.75
N MET A 326 7.52 13.30 5.10
CA MET A 326 8.10 12.28 4.23
C MET A 326 8.83 12.91 3.03
N ARG A 327 8.26 13.97 2.43
CA ARG A 327 8.92 14.73 1.35
C ARG A 327 10.24 15.35 1.79
N GLU A 328 10.27 15.95 2.97
CA GLU A 328 11.54 16.49 3.51
C GLU A 328 12.57 15.39 3.79
N CYS A 329 12.15 14.24 4.33
CA CYS A 329 13.06 13.10 4.57
C CYS A 329 13.76 12.60 3.30
N ILE A 330 13.13 12.70 2.13
CA ILE A 330 13.72 12.29 0.85
C ILE A 330 14.47 13.42 0.14
N SER A 331 14.15 14.67 0.42
CA SER A 331 14.77 15.84 -0.23
C SER A 331 16.14 16.20 0.37
N TYR A 332 16.26 16.14 1.70
CA TYR A 332 17.50 16.51 2.39
C TYR A 332 18.73 15.69 2.00
N PRO A 333 18.67 14.35 1.90
CA PRO A 333 19.82 13.56 1.47
C PRO A 333 20.36 13.97 0.09
N VAL A 334 19.48 14.35 -0.83
CA VAL A 334 19.87 14.81 -2.17
C VAL A 334 20.52 16.21 -2.09
N LYS A 335 19.90 17.12 -1.34
CA LYS A 335 20.41 18.49 -1.16
C LYS A 335 21.78 18.52 -0.47
N LEU A 336 22.04 17.62 0.47
CA LEU A 336 23.24 17.61 1.29
C LEU A 336 24.32 16.62 0.82
N GLU A 337 24.08 15.84 -0.24
CA GLU A 337 25.01 14.79 -0.72
C GLU A 337 26.44 15.29 -0.90
N GLN A 338 26.63 16.48 -1.50
CA GLN A 338 27.95 17.05 -1.73
C GLN A 338 28.57 17.72 -0.50
N SER A 339 27.78 18.44 0.27
CA SER A 339 28.27 19.21 1.42
C SER A 339 28.65 18.35 2.63
N CYS A 340 28.08 17.15 2.74
CA CYS A 340 28.29 16.25 3.88
C CYS A 340 29.17 15.04 3.55
N LYS A 341 29.77 14.95 2.37
CA LYS A 341 30.53 13.78 1.92
C LYS A 341 31.62 13.36 2.92
N THR A 342 32.43 14.31 3.38
CA THR A 342 33.53 14.03 4.34
C THR A 342 32.99 13.42 5.65
N TRP A 343 31.82 13.88 6.13
CA TRP A 343 31.21 13.33 7.32
C TRP A 343 30.72 11.89 7.10
N PHE A 344 30.08 11.59 5.99
CA PHE A 344 29.66 10.23 5.64
C PHE A 344 30.84 9.26 5.59
N ASP A 345 31.95 9.65 4.98
CA ASP A 345 33.15 8.83 4.91
C ASP A 345 33.69 8.50 6.33
N LYS A 346 33.71 9.48 7.23
CA LYS A 346 34.12 9.30 8.62
C LYS A 346 33.20 8.38 9.41
N VAL A 347 31.89 8.46 9.20
CA VAL A 347 30.90 7.56 9.83
C VAL A 347 31.13 6.12 9.36
N LEU A 348 31.36 5.91 8.06
CA LEU A 348 31.60 4.59 7.48
C LEU A 348 32.94 4.00 7.95
N GLU A 349 34.02 4.82 8.08
CA GLU A 349 35.34 4.41 8.60
C GLU A 349 35.26 3.85 10.03
N LYS A 350 34.30 4.32 10.87
CA LYS A 350 34.08 3.81 12.23
C LYS A 350 33.55 2.39 12.30
N GLY A 351 33.01 1.87 11.19
CA GLY A 351 32.62 0.47 11.04
C GLY A 351 31.33 0.05 11.79
N PHE A 352 30.57 0.99 12.37
CA PHE A 352 29.32 0.69 13.09
C PHE A 352 28.37 -0.12 12.21
N TYR A 353 28.10 0.38 11.01
CA TYR A 353 27.19 -0.27 10.06
C TYR A 353 27.72 -1.53 9.38
N GLN A 354 28.97 -1.91 9.64
CA GLN A 354 29.56 -3.14 9.10
C GLN A 354 29.36 -4.35 10.03
N LYS A 355 29.14 -4.11 11.33
CA LYS A 355 29.10 -5.18 12.35
C LYS A 355 27.70 -5.72 12.64
N GLU A 356 26.64 -4.92 12.45
CA GLU A 356 25.29 -5.30 12.86
C GLU A 356 24.44 -5.93 11.76
N ASN A 357 24.77 -5.67 10.51
CA ASN A 357 23.98 -6.16 9.37
C ASN A 357 24.91 -6.91 8.45
N GLY A 358 25.15 -8.19 8.67
CA GLY A 358 25.77 -9.00 7.60
C GLY A 358 25.36 -8.46 6.23
N THR A 359 26.10 -8.62 5.17
CA THR A 359 25.87 -8.04 3.82
C THR A 359 24.40 -7.74 3.50
N VAL A 360 23.93 -6.57 3.90
CA VAL A 360 22.60 -6.07 3.53
C VAL A 360 22.76 -5.49 2.15
N GLU A 361 22.33 -6.24 1.13
CA GLU A 361 22.18 -5.72 -0.21
C GLU A 361 20.93 -4.82 -0.26
N LEU A 362 21.15 -3.51 -0.21
CA LEU A 362 20.20 -2.46 -0.55
C LEU A 362 20.63 -1.74 -1.82
#